data_226e2e7e24974d7afd91440d0303e80e
#
_entry.id   226e2e7e24974d7afd91440d0303e80e
#
_cell.length_a   1.000
_cell.length_b   1.000
_cell.length_c   1.000
_cell.angle_alpha   90.00
_cell.angle_beta   90.00
_cell.angle_gamma   90.00
#
_symmetry.space_group_name_H-M   'P 1'
#
loop_
_entity.id
_entity.type
_entity.pdbx_description
1 polymer ?
#
loop_
_entity_poly.entity_id
_entity_poly.type
_entity_poly.pdbx_seq_one_letter_code
_entity_poly.pdbx_strand_id
1 'polypeptide(L)'
;MGAAALTSSMMLTGCGAGSGDNRKIVRIGHVQSQTHPDHLGLEAFANYINEKLGDKYRVEVYPSELLGSQTEMVQLTQTGAIDFVVASTAIMETFSAKYQIFNLPYLFSSVEAYHEAMDDPEVTDPIFKTTSKAGLETVAWLDAGTRNFYTIKTPINQPSDLKGLKIRVQQSPTNVEMMRLLGGTATPMGFGDVYTALQAGILDGAENNELALTDNGHGDICKYYSYDMHQMVPDLLVANYAFLNELSDEERAIFEEGFQIVKRTEQDAWEDAVAEAKDKAENEQHVNFIYPDTAPFQEAMAPLHDSVLAANPELQPIYDLIQQHNAAHTAD
;
A
#
# COMPACT_ATOMS: atom_id res chain seq x y z
N MET A 1 48.62 55.63 43.33
CA MET A 1 47.50 55.75 42.35
C MET A 1 46.95 54.37 42.19
N GLY A 2 45.85 54.03 42.91
CA GLY A 2 45.26 52.72 42.89
C GLY A 2 44.10 52.72 41.86
N ALA A 3 44.06 51.70 41.03
CA ALA A 3 42.93 51.43 40.16
C ALA A 3 42.18 50.22 40.73
N ALA A 4 40.95 50.44 41.17
CA ALA A 4 40.03 49.46 41.64
C ALA A 4 39.31 48.85 40.44
N ALA A 5 39.44 47.56 40.22
CA ALA A 5 38.68 46.79 39.24
C ALA A 5 37.37 46.28 39.85
N LEU A 6 36.23 46.79 39.40
CA LEU A 6 34.91 46.27 39.70
C LEU A 6 34.62 45.09 38.79
N THR A 7 34.62 43.89 39.41
CA THR A 7 34.08 42.68 38.72
C THR A 7 32.59 42.60 38.93
N SER A 8 31.85 42.90 37.87
CA SER A 8 30.40 42.70 37.81
C SER A 8 30.07 41.26 37.48
N SER A 9 29.57 40.49 38.47
CA SER A 9 29.07 39.13 38.29
C SER A 9 27.67 39.20 37.64
N MET A 10 27.57 38.95 36.35
CA MET A 10 26.31 38.65 35.70
C MET A 10 25.88 37.22 36.08
N MET A 11 24.89 37.12 36.94
CA MET A 11 24.14 35.88 37.13
C MET A 11 23.25 35.73 35.89
N LEU A 12 23.60 34.80 34.97
CA LEU A 12 22.64 34.27 33.99
C LEU A 12 21.70 33.31 34.75
N THR A 13 20.54 33.79 35.13
CA THR A 13 19.39 32.95 35.44
C THR A 13 18.88 32.37 34.12
N GLY A 14 19.34 31.17 33.75
CA GLY A 14 18.77 30.36 32.71
C GLY A 14 17.41 29.82 33.15
N CYS A 15 16.36 30.56 32.88
CA CYS A 15 14.99 30.09 32.98
C CYS A 15 14.64 29.42 31.65
N GLY A 16 14.19 28.22 31.71
CA GLY A 16 13.58 27.51 30.62
C GLY A 16 13.78 26.01 30.76
N ALA A 17 13.26 25.42 31.84
CA ALA A 17 12.84 24.03 31.73
C ALA A 17 11.62 24.04 30.81
N GLY A 18 11.87 24.03 29.49
CA GLY A 18 10.86 23.58 28.55
C GLY A 18 10.57 22.13 28.97
N SER A 19 9.34 21.85 29.35
CA SER A 19 8.86 20.49 29.51
C SER A 19 8.96 19.88 28.11
N GLY A 20 10.11 19.27 27.81
CA GLY A 20 10.28 18.49 26.60
C GLY A 20 9.18 17.41 26.61
N ASP A 21 8.49 17.27 25.50
CA ASP A 21 7.58 16.16 25.32
C ASP A 21 8.40 14.88 25.41
N ASN A 22 8.27 14.13 26.50
CA ASN A 22 9.03 12.91 26.77
C ASN A 22 8.36 11.67 26.16
N ARG A 23 7.27 11.83 25.44
CA ARG A 23 6.56 10.74 24.78
C ARG A 23 7.38 10.17 23.63
N LYS A 24 7.34 8.85 23.48
CA LYS A 24 7.89 8.19 22.30
C LYS A 24 7.03 8.57 21.08
N ILE A 25 7.64 9.16 20.06
CA ILE A 25 6.95 9.44 18.80
C ILE A 25 6.87 8.14 18.02
N VAL A 26 5.66 7.72 17.66
CA VAL A 26 5.38 6.60 16.78
C VAL A 26 5.08 7.16 15.40
N ARG A 27 5.94 6.87 14.41
CA ARG A 27 5.86 7.40 13.05
C ARG A 27 5.30 6.37 12.11
N ILE A 28 4.30 6.79 11.32
CA ILE A 28 3.67 5.98 10.30
C ILE A 28 3.81 6.69 8.96
N GLY A 29 4.41 6.04 7.95
CA GLY A 29 4.53 6.60 6.60
C GLY A 29 3.63 5.88 5.61
N HIS A 30 3.07 6.63 4.65
CA HIS A 30 2.35 6.07 3.51
C HIS A 30 2.40 6.98 2.28
N VAL A 31 2.06 6.43 1.11
CA VAL A 31 2.18 7.14 -0.18
C VAL A 31 0.90 7.86 -0.60
N GLN A 32 -0.23 7.54 0.02
CA GLN A 32 -1.56 7.99 -0.37
C GLN A 32 -1.82 9.44 0.09
N SER A 33 -2.85 10.06 -0.51
CA SER A 33 -3.34 11.39 -0.11
C SER A 33 -3.99 11.37 1.28
N GLN A 34 -4.30 12.56 1.81
CA GLN A 34 -5.01 12.68 3.10
C GLN A 34 -6.50 12.35 3.00
N THR A 35 -7.05 12.24 1.79
CA THR A 35 -8.45 11.86 1.54
C THR A 35 -8.62 10.36 1.34
N HIS A 36 -7.52 9.64 1.11
CA HIS A 36 -7.54 8.21 0.84
C HIS A 36 -8.00 7.40 2.07
N PRO A 37 -8.79 6.33 1.89
CA PRO A 37 -9.24 5.47 3.00
C PRO A 37 -8.13 4.98 3.92
N ASP A 38 -6.95 4.61 3.41
CA ASP A 38 -5.79 4.25 4.23
C ASP A 38 -5.44 5.35 5.24
N HIS A 39 -5.40 6.61 4.78
CA HIS A 39 -5.08 7.73 5.66
C HIS A 39 -6.14 7.90 6.75
N LEU A 40 -7.42 7.78 6.40
CA LEU A 40 -8.52 7.88 7.37
C LEU A 40 -8.42 6.78 8.43
N GLY A 41 -8.09 5.55 8.03
CA GLY A 41 -7.82 4.44 8.93
C GLY A 41 -6.65 4.72 9.87
N LEU A 42 -5.53 5.23 9.33
CA LEU A 42 -4.34 5.56 10.12
C LEU A 42 -4.57 6.73 11.09
N GLU A 43 -5.35 7.75 10.71
CA GLU A 43 -5.74 8.83 11.61
C GLU A 43 -6.64 8.32 12.75
N ALA A 44 -7.57 7.41 12.46
CA ALA A 44 -8.39 6.76 13.47
C ALA A 44 -7.54 5.97 14.47
N PHE A 45 -6.54 5.22 13.97
CA PHE A 45 -5.54 4.55 14.81
C PHE A 45 -4.75 5.53 15.66
N ALA A 46 -4.22 6.60 15.05
CA ALA A 46 -3.43 7.60 15.76
C ALA A 46 -4.24 8.23 16.90
N ASN A 47 -5.49 8.58 16.63
CA ASN A 47 -6.41 9.13 17.63
C ASN A 47 -6.67 8.13 18.77
N TYR A 48 -6.91 6.85 18.45
CA TYR A 48 -7.14 5.81 19.44
C TYR A 48 -5.93 5.57 20.34
N ILE A 49 -4.73 5.43 19.76
CA ILE A 49 -3.50 5.24 20.55
C ILE A 49 -3.18 6.49 21.40
N ASN A 50 -3.35 7.70 20.82
CA ASN A 50 -3.15 8.95 21.56
C ASN A 50 -4.17 9.12 22.70
N GLU A 51 -5.39 8.57 22.59
CA GLU A 51 -6.38 8.55 23.68
C GLU A 51 -5.99 7.55 24.78
N LYS A 52 -5.58 6.32 24.41
CA LYS A 52 -5.33 5.23 25.37
C LYS A 52 -3.96 5.30 26.01
N LEU A 53 -2.95 5.74 25.29
CA LEU A 53 -1.53 5.70 25.67
C LEU A 53 -0.83 7.07 25.48
N GLY A 54 -1.59 8.15 25.41
CA GLY A 54 -1.08 9.49 25.10
C GLY A 54 -0.16 10.12 26.16
N ASP A 55 -0.02 9.54 27.33
CA ASP A 55 1.00 9.86 28.33
C ASP A 55 2.39 9.28 27.94
N LYS A 56 2.43 8.22 27.15
CA LYS A 56 3.63 7.45 26.78
C LYS A 56 4.00 7.60 25.31
N TYR A 57 3.01 7.60 24.40
CA TYR A 57 3.19 7.67 22.96
C TYR A 57 2.52 8.91 22.35
N ARG A 58 3.09 9.35 21.22
CA ARG A 58 2.49 10.30 20.30
C ARG A 58 2.60 9.74 18.88
N VAL A 59 1.46 9.36 18.31
CA VAL A 59 1.42 8.83 16.93
C VAL A 59 1.33 9.98 15.95
N GLU A 60 2.16 9.94 14.92
CA GLU A 60 2.23 10.90 13.82
C GLU A 60 2.15 10.18 12.48
N VAL A 61 1.19 10.58 11.62
CA VAL A 61 0.97 10.02 10.29
C VAL A 61 1.59 10.95 9.24
N TYR A 62 2.39 10.37 8.34
CA TYR A 62 3.11 11.07 7.27
C TYR A 62 2.62 10.60 5.91
N PRO A 63 1.64 11.31 5.28
CA PRO A 63 1.06 10.96 3.99
C PRO A 63 1.94 11.39 2.81
N SER A 64 1.52 11.03 1.59
CA SER A 64 2.01 11.59 0.32
C SER A 64 3.53 11.50 0.14
N GLU A 65 4.12 10.36 0.52
CA GLU A 65 5.59 10.12 0.40
C GLU A 65 6.47 11.13 1.15
N LEU A 66 5.95 11.80 2.21
CA LEU A 66 6.75 12.76 2.98
C LEU A 66 8.02 12.17 3.59
N LEU A 67 8.06 10.86 3.80
CA LEU A 67 9.22 10.13 4.35
C LEU A 67 9.97 9.32 3.26
N GLY A 68 9.65 9.48 2.00
CA GLY A 68 10.22 8.77 0.87
C GLY A 68 9.24 7.85 0.16
N SER A 69 9.72 7.17 -0.88
CA SER A 69 8.95 6.16 -1.62
C SER A 69 8.55 4.99 -0.72
N GLN A 70 7.57 4.21 -1.13
CA GLN A 70 7.10 3.04 -0.37
C GLN A 70 8.25 2.07 -0.02
N THR A 71 9.14 1.78 -0.98
CA THR A 71 10.32 0.93 -0.75
C THR A 71 11.28 1.53 0.28
N GLU A 72 11.55 2.85 0.21
CA GLU A 72 12.40 3.53 1.19
C GLU A 72 11.76 3.53 2.57
N MET A 73 10.46 3.76 2.67
CA MET A 73 9.75 3.72 3.96
C MET A 73 9.74 2.31 4.58
N VAL A 74 9.62 1.23 3.79
CA VAL A 74 9.81 -0.13 4.31
C VAL A 74 11.22 -0.33 4.87
N GLN A 75 12.26 0.18 4.20
CA GLN A 75 13.64 0.12 4.70
C GLN A 75 13.83 0.96 5.98
N LEU A 76 13.19 2.13 6.08
CA LEU A 76 13.18 2.94 7.29
C LEU A 76 12.47 2.20 8.44
N THR A 77 11.37 1.52 8.16
CA THR A 77 10.66 0.67 9.13
C THR A 77 11.55 -0.50 9.57
N GLN A 78 12.23 -1.16 8.63
CA GLN A 78 13.15 -2.25 8.93
C GLN A 78 14.26 -1.83 9.92
N THR A 79 14.77 -0.62 9.77
CA THR A 79 15.85 -0.09 10.64
C THR A 79 15.34 0.56 11.93
N GLY A 80 14.03 0.73 12.09
CA GLY A 80 13.41 1.42 13.23
C GLY A 80 13.52 2.95 13.17
N ALA A 81 13.84 3.53 12.02
CA ALA A 81 13.81 4.98 11.83
C ALA A 81 12.35 5.52 11.81
N ILE A 82 11.42 4.71 11.33
CA ILE A 82 9.98 4.86 11.52
C ILE A 82 9.42 3.55 12.09
N ASP A 83 8.23 3.61 12.70
CA ASP A 83 7.68 2.47 13.44
C ASP A 83 6.72 1.65 12.57
N PHE A 84 6.01 2.30 11.64
CA PHE A 84 5.05 1.66 10.73
C PHE A 84 5.11 2.26 9.32
N VAL A 85 4.73 1.45 8.35
CA VAL A 85 4.52 1.87 6.96
C VAL A 85 3.31 1.15 6.37
N VAL A 86 2.55 1.84 5.50
CA VAL A 86 1.63 1.14 4.59
C VAL A 86 2.39 0.81 3.32
N ALA A 87 2.45 -0.48 3.00
CA ALA A 87 3.15 -0.99 1.82
C ALA A 87 2.34 -2.10 1.14
N SER A 88 2.24 -2.06 -0.19
CA SER A 88 1.56 -3.10 -0.95
C SER A 88 2.34 -4.42 -0.90
N THR A 89 1.62 -5.54 -1.05
CA THR A 89 2.25 -6.87 -1.20
C THR A 89 3.25 -6.91 -2.37
N ALA A 90 3.03 -6.09 -3.41
CA ALA A 90 3.95 -5.97 -4.54
C ALA A 90 5.34 -5.45 -4.11
N ILE A 91 5.40 -4.50 -3.18
CA ILE A 91 6.68 -4.03 -2.61
C ILE A 91 7.23 -5.06 -1.63
N MET A 92 6.38 -5.67 -0.79
CA MET A 92 6.81 -6.66 0.19
C MET A 92 7.39 -7.93 -0.45
N GLU A 93 7.05 -8.24 -1.69
CA GLU A 93 7.66 -9.31 -2.49
C GLU A 93 9.20 -9.17 -2.57
N THR A 94 9.72 -7.95 -2.57
CA THR A 94 11.18 -7.71 -2.61
C THR A 94 11.87 -7.98 -1.27
N PHE A 95 11.13 -8.08 -0.18
CA PHE A 95 11.62 -8.43 1.17
C PHE A 95 11.39 -9.91 1.51
N SER A 96 10.34 -10.52 0.94
CA SER A 96 10.09 -11.96 1.02
C SER A 96 9.33 -12.43 -0.21
N ALA A 97 9.94 -13.35 -0.98
CA ALA A 97 9.33 -13.89 -2.19
C ALA A 97 7.95 -14.53 -1.97
N LYS A 98 7.60 -14.89 -0.73
CA LYS A 98 6.28 -15.48 -0.45
C LYS A 98 5.12 -14.55 -0.68
N TYR A 99 5.33 -13.21 -0.61
CA TYR A 99 4.30 -12.23 -0.94
C TYR A 99 3.89 -12.25 -2.42
N GLN A 100 4.66 -12.91 -3.30
CA GLN A 100 4.32 -13.09 -4.71
C GLN A 100 2.94 -13.69 -4.92
N ILE A 101 2.46 -14.54 -3.99
CA ILE A 101 1.16 -15.17 -4.13
C ILE A 101 0.05 -14.13 -4.25
N PHE A 102 0.06 -13.07 -3.43
CA PHE A 102 -0.94 -12.01 -3.46
C PHE A 102 -0.81 -11.06 -4.65
N ASN A 103 0.28 -11.17 -5.42
CA ASN A 103 0.52 -10.36 -6.61
C ASN A 103 0.19 -11.13 -7.91
N LEU A 104 -0.34 -12.36 -7.81
CA LEU A 104 -0.76 -13.11 -8.99
C LEU A 104 -2.01 -12.46 -9.61
N PRO A 105 -1.98 -12.12 -10.91
CA PRO A 105 -3.15 -11.60 -11.59
C PRO A 105 -4.31 -12.61 -11.58
N TYR A 106 -5.54 -12.15 -11.37
CA TYR A 106 -6.73 -12.99 -11.31
C TYR A 106 -6.67 -14.09 -10.23
N LEU A 107 -5.94 -13.83 -9.13
CA LEU A 107 -5.85 -14.76 -8.00
C LEU A 107 -7.20 -14.95 -7.32
N PHE A 108 -7.94 -13.85 -7.14
CA PHE A 108 -9.25 -13.81 -6.49
C PHE A 108 -10.36 -13.68 -7.53
N SER A 109 -11.46 -14.40 -7.35
CA SER A 109 -12.59 -14.42 -8.29
C SER A 109 -13.59 -13.27 -8.07
N SER A 110 -13.63 -12.71 -6.87
CA SER A 110 -14.50 -11.58 -6.50
C SER A 110 -13.90 -10.81 -5.31
N VAL A 111 -14.49 -9.65 -5.01
CA VAL A 111 -14.10 -8.84 -3.82
C VAL A 111 -14.41 -9.60 -2.53
N GLU A 112 -15.52 -10.32 -2.48
CA GLU A 112 -15.91 -11.13 -1.32
C GLU A 112 -14.91 -12.26 -1.08
N ALA A 113 -14.52 -13.00 -2.13
CA ALA A 113 -13.51 -14.05 -2.03
C ALA A 113 -12.14 -13.48 -1.60
N TYR A 114 -11.80 -12.29 -2.10
CA TYR A 114 -10.59 -11.57 -1.69
C TYR A 114 -10.61 -11.22 -0.20
N HIS A 115 -11.69 -10.61 0.28
CA HIS A 115 -11.81 -10.23 1.69
C HIS A 115 -11.79 -11.45 2.61
N GLU A 116 -12.54 -12.51 2.29
CA GLU A 116 -12.54 -13.74 3.09
C GLU A 116 -11.17 -14.42 3.13
N ALA A 117 -10.48 -14.50 1.99
CA ALA A 117 -9.13 -15.07 1.95
C ALA A 117 -8.12 -14.23 2.75
N MET A 118 -8.21 -12.90 2.67
CA MET A 118 -7.31 -12.02 3.42
C MET A 118 -7.64 -11.98 4.92
N ASP A 119 -8.85 -12.36 5.32
CA ASP A 119 -9.24 -12.49 6.72
C ASP A 119 -8.96 -13.88 7.30
N ASP A 120 -8.62 -14.84 6.45
CA ASP A 120 -8.25 -16.18 6.90
C ASP A 120 -6.79 -16.22 7.39
N PRO A 121 -6.55 -16.45 8.70
CA PRO A 121 -5.19 -16.58 9.21
C PRO A 121 -4.44 -17.78 8.66
N GLU A 122 -5.11 -18.80 8.12
CA GLU A 122 -4.44 -19.94 7.46
C GLU A 122 -3.83 -19.50 6.10
N VAL A 123 -4.39 -18.47 5.48
CA VAL A 123 -3.85 -17.84 4.25
C VAL A 123 -2.78 -16.82 4.59
N THR A 124 -3.04 -15.90 5.53
CA THR A 124 -2.22 -14.71 5.75
C THR A 124 -1.04 -14.93 6.68
N ASP A 125 -1.20 -15.65 7.79
CA ASP A 125 -0.14 -15.86 8.79
C ASP A 125 1.15 -16.49 8.23
N PRO A 126 1.08 -17.53 7.36
CA PRO A 126 2.27 -18.14 6.78
C PRO A 126 3.08 -17.19 5.88
N ILE A 127 2.47 -16.09 5.42
CA ILE A 127 3.11 -15.07 4.60
C ILE A 127 3.57 -13.90 5.47
N PHE A 128 2.69 -13.33 6.28
CA PHE A 128 2.91 -12.12 7.07
C PHE A 128 4.08 -12.28 8.07
N LYS A 129 4.26 -13.48 8.60
CA LYS A 129 5.35 -13.80 9.55
C LYS A 129 6.71 -14.03 8.89
N THR A 130 6.80 -14.06 7.56
CA THR A 130 8.06 -14.38 6.87
C THR A 130 9.12 -13.29 6.98
N THR A 131 8.69 -12.05 7.20
CA THR A 131 9.58 -10.88 7.26
C THR A 131 10.07 -10.55 8.67
N SER A 132 9.68 -11.31 9.72
CA SER A 132 10.10 -11.05 11.11
C SER A 132 11.63 -11.11 11.27
N LYS A 133 12.32 -12.03 10.58
CA LYS A 133 13.77 -12.11 10.57
C LYS A 133 14.45 -10.93 9.87
N ALA A 134 13.73 -10.24 9.01
CA ALA A 134 14.15 -9.02 8.35
C ALA A 134 13.83 -7.76 9.17
N GLY A 135 13.29 -7.91 10.39
CA GLY A 135 12.93 -6.80 11.27
C GLY A 135 11.57 -6.17 10.98
N LEU A 136 10.72 -6.85 10.22
CA LEU A 136 9.40 -6.37 9.81
C LEU A 136 8.31 -7.36 10.21
N GLU A 137 7.14 -6.88 10.58
CA GLU A 137 5.94 -7.70 10.83
C GLU A 137 4.72 -7.03 10.21
N THR A 138 3.98 -7.76 9.38
CA THR A 138 2.67 -7.30 8.89
C THR A 138 1.65 -7.51 9.99
N VAL A 139 0.94 -6.44 10.37
CA VAL A 139 0.00 -6.42 11.51
C VAL A 139 -1.45 -6.25 11.08
N ALA A 140 -1.71 -5.76 9.86
CA ALA A 140 -3.04 -5.69 9.27
C ALA A 140 -2.93 -5.67 7.74
N TRP A 141 -3.99 -6.08 7.05
CA TRP A 141 -4.19 -5.83 5.63
C TRP A 141 -5.28 -4.77 5.44
N LEU A 142 -5.19 -4.03 4.35
CA LEU A 142 -6.09 -2.95 3.94
C LEU A 142 -6.54 -3.24 2.51
N ASP A 143 -7.75 -2.81 2.17
CA ASP A 143 -8.24 -2.91 0.81
C ASP A 143 -7.44 -1.96 -0.11
N ALA A 144 -7.25 -2.35 -1.34
CA ALA A 144 -6.67 -1.51 -2.37
C ALA A 144 -7.45 -1.65 -3.69
N GLY A 145 -8.65 -2.21 -3.58
CA GLY A 145 -9.58 -2.41 -4.69
C GLY A 145 -9.02 -3.30 -5.79
N THR A 146 -9.61 -3.15 -6.97
CA THR A 146 -9.19 -3.88 -8.16
C THR A 146 -8.35 -2.99 -9.05
N ARG A 147 -7.20 -3.51 -9.48
CA ARG A 147 -6.26 -2.80 -10.35
C ARG A 147 -6.63 -3.00 -11.80
N ASN A 148 -6.57 -1.91 -12.57
CA ASN A 148 -7.01 -1.81 -13.95
C ASN A 148 -6.04 -0.96 -14.75
N PHE A 149 -5.90 -1.21 -16.05
CA PHE A 149 -5.07 -0.37 -16.92
C PHE A 149 -5.72 0.97 -17.19
N TYR A 150 -4.95 2.05 -17.08
CA TYR A 150 -5.34 3.36 -17.58
C TYR A 150 -4.24 3.98 -18.43
N THR A 151 -4.63 4.67 -19.51
CA THR A 151 -3.72 5.11 -20.54
C THR A 151 -4.06 6.51 -21.03
N ILE A 152 -3.06 7.17 -21.59
CA ILE A 152 -3.20 8.54 -22.12
C ILE A 152 -4.09 8.54 -23.37
N LYS A 153 -3.90 7.57 -24.30
CA LYS A 153 -4.47 7.64 -25.66
C LYS A 153 -5.10 6.34 -26.16
N THR A 154 -4.75 5.19 -25.60
CA THR A 154 -5.10 3.89 -26.18
C THR A 154 -6.03 3.13 -25.24
N PRO A 155 -7.31 2.91 -25.60
CA PRO A 155 -8.17 2.04 -24.81
C PRO A 155 -7.64 0.60 -24.86
N ILE A 156 -7.67 -0.09 -23.73
CA ILE A 156 -7.23 -1.48 -23.63
C ILE A 156 -8.47 -2.38 -23.59
N ASN A 157 -8.73 -3.08 -24.70
CA ASN A 157 -9.84 -4.02 -24.84
C ASN A 157 -9.38 -5.49 -24.85
N GLN A 158 -8.09 -5.73 -25.08
CA GLN A 158 -7.46 -7.05 -25.13
C GLN A 158 -5.95 -6.93 -24.88
N PRO A 159 -5.26 -8.01 -24.48
CA PRO A 159 -3.83 -7.96 -24.20
C PRO A 159 -2.97 -7.35 -25.31
N SER A 160 -3.31 -7.61 -26.58
CA SER A 160 -2.55 -7.08 -27.73
C SER A 160 -2.56 -5.55 -27.84
N ASP A 161 -3.49 -4.85 -27.20
CA ASP A 161 -3.57 -3.39 -27.20
C ASP A 161 -2.45 -2.77 -26.33
N LEU A 162 -1.86 -3.56 -25.42
CA LEU A 162 -0.70 -3.16 -24.61
C LEU A 162 0.61 -3.17 -25.41
N LYS A 163 0.63 -3.76 -26.61
CA LYS A 163 1.86 -3.91 -27.40
C LYS A 163 2.45 -2.56 -27.77
N GLY A 164 3.70 -2.34 -27.36
CA GLY A 164 4.47 -1.13 -27.63
C GLY A 164 4.19 0.01 -26.66
N LEU A 165 3.24 -0.16 -25.71
CA LEU A 165 2.98 0.81 -24.66
C LEU A 165 3.97 0.61 -23.50
N LYS A 166 4.40 1.72 -22.93
CA LYS A 166 5.19 1.79 -21.69
C LYS A 166 4.22 2.01 -20.55
N ILE A 167 3.95 0.97 -19.80
CA ILE A 167 3.03 1.00 -18.67
C ILE A 167 3.82 1.00 -17.37
N ARG A 168 3.56 1.99 -16.52
CA ARG A 168 4.10 1.96 -15.17
C ARG A 168 3.47 0.81 -14.40
N VAL A 169 4.30 0.07 -13.69
CA VAL A 169 3.89 -0.92 -12.70
C VAL A 169 4.57 -0.66 -11.37
N GLN A 170 4.09 -1.29 -10.30
CA GLN A 170 4.79 -1.29 -9.03
C GLN A 170 6.16 -1.97 -9.17
N GLN A 171 7.06 -1.71 -8.23
CA GLN A 171 8.42 -2.27 -8.23
C GLN A 171 8.39 -3.73 -7.76
N SER A 172 7.73 -4.59 -8.52
CA SER A 172 7.50 -6.02 -8.28
C SER A 172 7.95 -6.84 -9.49
N PRO A 173 8.78 -7.87 -9.30
CA PRO A 173 9.11 -8.84 -10.35
C PRO A 173 7.87 -9.50 -10.96
N THR A 174 6.85 -9.81 -10.15
CA THR A 174 5.59 -10.40 -10.63
C THR A 174 4.86 -9.45 -11.58
N ASN A 175 4.79 -8.15 -11.27
CA ASN A 175 4.14 -7.17 -12.14
C ASN A 175 4.94 -6.91 -13.43
N VAL A 176 6.26 -7.01 -13.39
CA VAL A 176 7.10 -6.95 -14.59
C VAL A 176 6.82 -8.14 -15.50
N GLU A 177 6.73 -9.34 -14.94
CA GLU A 177 6.43 -10.56 -15.70
C GLU A 177 5.00 -10.57 -16.24
N MET A 178 4.01 -10.09 -15.47
CA MET A 178 2.65 -9.85 -15.95
C MET A 178 2.65 -9.02 -17.24
N MET A 179 3.30 -7.86 -17.23
CA MET A 179 3.37 -7.00 -18.41
C MET A 179 4.06 -7.66 -19.61
N ARG A 180 5.11 -8.46 -19.34
CA ARG A 180 5.81 -9.22 -20.41
C ARG A 180 4.87 -10.23 -21.08
N LEU A 181 4.08 -10.94 -20.28
CA LEU A 181 3.11 -11.93 -20.78
C LEU A 181 1.96 -11.27 -21.55
N LEU A 182 1.51 -10.10 -21.12
CA LEU A 182 0.49 -9.30 -21.81
C LEU A 182 1.02 -8.59 -23.07
N GLY A 183 2.34 -8.62 -23.29
CA GLY A 183 2.99 -8.05 -24.49
C GLY A 183 3.28 -6.56 -24.42
N GLY A 184 3.07 -5.93 -23.26
CA GLY A 184 3.43 -4.53 -22.98
C GLY A 184 4.86 -4.38 -22.46
N THR A 185 5.27 -3.13 -22.25
CA THR A 185 6.58 -2.81 -21.65
C THR A 185 6.39 -2.28 -20.24
N ALA A 186 6.83 -3.07 -19.24
CA ALA A 186 6.83 -2.64 -17.85
C ALA A 186 7.85 -1.51 -17.60
N THR A 187 7.45 -0.51 -16.83
CA THR A 187 8.32 0.56 -16.33
C THR A 187 8.13 0.65 -14.81
N PRO A 188 8.86 -0.16 -14.01
CA PRO A 188 8.74 -0.13 -12.56
C PRO A 188 9.25 1.21 -12.00
N MET A 189 8.41 1.89 -11.19
CA MET A 189 8.81 3.13 -10.51
C MET A 189 7.96 3.40 -9.27
N GLY A 190 8.46 4.27 -8.37
CA GLY A 190 7.71 4.78 -7.21
C GLY A 190 6.42 5.47 -7.64
N PHE A 191 5.44 5.49 -6.71
CA PHE A 191 4.11 6.00 -7.05
C PHE A 191 4.11 7.53 -7.26
N GLY A 192 4.86 8.26 -6.46
CA GLY A 192 4.96 9.73 -6.55
C GLY A 192 5.57 10.25 -7.86
N ASP A 193 6.32 9.41 -8.60
CA ASP A 193 6.91 9.79 -9.88
C ASP A 193 5.94 9.65 -11.07
N VAL A 194 4.84 8.92 -10.90
CA VAL A 194 3.96 8.48 -12.00
C VAL A 194 3.31 9.66 -12.72
N TYR A 195 2.73 10.61 -11.97
CA TYR A 195 2.09 11.78 -12.57
C TYR A 195 3.05 12.55 -13.49
N THR A 196 4.25 12.82 -13.00
CA THR A 196 5.26 13.55 -13.78
C THR A 196 5.71 12.77 -15.02
N ALA A 197 5.87 11.47 -14.90
CA ALA A 197 6.26 10.60 -16.01
C ALA A 197 5.17 10.49 -17.08
N LEU A 198 3.89 10.43 -16.69
CA LEU A 198 2.73 10.49 -17.59
C LEU A 198 2.68 11.86 -18.30
N GLN A 199 2.79 12.96 -17.55
CA GLN A 199 2.75 14.31 -18.08
C GLN A 199 3.90 14.58 -19.08
N ALA A 200 5.09 14.04 -18.82
CA ALA A 200 6.24 14.15 -19.70
C ALA A 200 6.18 13.20 -20.92
N GLY A 201 5.20 12.30 -21.00
CA GLY A 201 5.10 11.29 -22.07
C GLY A 201 6.20 10.22 -22.01
N ILE A 202 6.82 10.05 -20.86
CA ILE A 202 7.77 8.93 -20.60
C ILE A 202 7.00 7.62 -20.51
N LEU A 203 5.77 7.66 -19.97
CA LEU A 203 4.82 6.57 -19.88
C LEU A 203 3.66 6.82 -20.85
N ASP A 204 3.09 5.72 -21.35
CA ASP A 204 1.83 5.73 -22.11
C ASP A 204 0.61 5.48 -21.22
N GLY A 205 0.84 4.94 -20.02
CA GLY A 205 -0.17 4.64 -19.03
C GLY A 205 0.40 4.02 -17.77
N ALA A 206 -0.50 3.60 -16.90
CA ALA A 206 -0.18 2.86 -15.68
C ALA A 206 -1.33 1.89 -15.35
N GLU A 207 -1.28 1.27 -14.18
CA GLU A 207 -2.33 0.39 -13.66
C GLU A 207 -2.53 0.68 -12.16
N ASN A 208 -3.77 0.78 -11.75
CA ASN A 208 -4.20 0.96 -10.35
C ASN A 208 -5.73 0.95 -10.26
N ASN A 209 -6.26 1.17 -9.04
CA ASN A 209 -7.66 1.45 -8.76
C ASN A 209 -8.06 2.88 -9.19
N GLU A 210 -9.36 3.22 -9.06
CA GLU A 210 -9.96 4.48 -9.50
C GLU A 210 -9.41 5.70 -8.76
N LEU A 211 -9.04 5.55 -7.47
CA LEU A 211 -8.56 6.68 -6.66
C LEU A 211 -7.28 7.29 -7.24
N ALA A 212 -6.47 6.51 -7.96
CA ALA A 212 -5.29 7.05 -8.66
C ALA A 212 -5.65 8.11 -9.71
N LEU A 213 -6.83 8.01 -10.32
CA LEU A 213 -7.28 9.01 -11.30
C LEU A 213 -7.52 10.36 -10.64
N THR A 214 -8.14 10.38 -9.48
CA THR A 214 -8.61 11.60 -8.80
C THR A 214 -7.64 12.12 -7.77
N ASP A 215 -7.24 11.29 -6.81
CA ASP A 215 -6.38 11.69 -5.69
C ASP A 215 -4.96 12.03 -6.12
N ASN A 216 -4.46 11.35 -7.17
CA ASN A 216 -3.13 11.57 -7.73
C ASN A 216 -3.16 12.32 -9.06
N GLY A 217 -4.35 12.73 -9.53
CA GLY A 217 -4.53 13.52 -10.75
C GLY A 217 -4.21 12.79 -12.05
N HIS A 218 -4.05 11.46 -12.03
CA HIS A 218 -3.71 10.71 -13.24
C HIS A 218 -4.80 10.82 -14.32
N GLY A 219 -6.07 10.98 -13.94
CA GLY A 219 -7.19 11.21 -14.84
C GLY A 219 -7.14 12.53 -15.62
N ASP A 220 -6.36 13.52 -15.14
CA ASP A 220 -6.13 14.76 -15.91
C ASP A 220 -5.32 14.49 -17.18
N ILE A 221 -4.53 13.42 -17.20
CA ILE A 221 -3.61 13.05 -18.30
C ILE A 221 -4.14 11.82 -19.04
N CYS A 222 -4.48 10.76 -18.32
CA CYS A 222 -4.98 9.49 -18.87
C CYS A 222 -6.48 9.60 -19.18
N LYS A 223 -6.87 9.29 -20.42
CA LYS A 223 -8.26 9.48 -20.88
C LYS A 223 -9.02 8.17 -21.08
N TYR A 224 -8.38 7.04 -20.84
CA TYR A 224 -9.00 5.72 -20.89
C TYR A 224 -8.66 4.94 -19.63
N TYR A 225 -9.67 4.36 -19.01
CA TYR A 225 -9.55 3.43 -17.90
C TYR A 225 -10.28 2.14 -18.27
N SER A 226 -9.55 1.03 -18.35
CA SER A 226 -10.06 -0.25 -18.84
C SER A 226 -10.21 -1.22 -17.68
N TYR A 227 -11.44 -1.60 -17.35
CA TYR A 227 -11.79 -2.52 -16.28
C TYR A 227 -11.46 -3.97 -16.65
N ASP A 228 -10.17 -4.22 -16.87
CA ASP A 228 -9.66 -5.58 -17.08
C ASP A 228 -9.50 -6.36 -15.77
N MET A 229 -9.56 -5.68 -14.63
CA MET A 229 -9.59 -6.25 -13.28
C MET A 229 -8.48 -7.28 -13.02
N HIS A 230 -7.26 -6.96 -13.44
CA HIS A 230 -6.19 -7.95 -13.49
C HIS A 230 -5.64 -8.34 -12.13
N GLN A 231 -5.74 -7.48 -11.10
CA GLN A 231 -5.21 -7.80 -9.77
C GLN A 231 -6.03 -7.15 -8.65
N MET A 232 -6.07 -7.82 -7.50
CA MET A 232 -6.40 -7.26 -6.18
C MET A 232 -5.15 -7.43 -5.32
N VAL A 233 -4.39 -6.34 -5.13
CA VAL A 233 -3.09 -6.34 -4.45
C VAL A 233 -3.26 -5.62 -3.12
N PRO A 234 -3.38 -6.35 -1.99
CA PRO A 234 -3.65 -5.71 -0.71
C PRO A 234 -2.52 -4.78 -0.29
N ASP A 235 -2.89 -3.65 0.31
CA ASP A 235 -1.99 -2.84 1.09
C ASP A 235 -1.87 -3.41 2.51
N LEU A 236 -0.72 -3.24 3.12
CA LEU A 236 -0.38 -3.86 4.40
C LEU A 236 0.12 -2.80 5.38
N LEU A 237 -0.39 -2.81 6.60
CA LEU A 237 0.25 -2.10 7.69
C LEU A 237 1.42 -2.96 8.20
N VAL A 238 2.63 -2.51 7.94
CA VAL A 238 3.86 -3.20 8.31
C VAL A 238 4.54 -2.45 9.45
N ALA A 239 4.87 -3.16 10.50
CA ALA A 239 5.49 -2.64 11.71
C ALA A 239 6.99 -2.97 11.78
N ASN A 240 7.76 -2.15 12.47
CA ASN A 240 9.07 -2.52 12.97
C ASN A 240 8.94 -3.63 14.02
N TYR A 241 9.57 -4.78 13.78
CA TYR A 241 9.46 -5.95 14.65
C TYR A 241 9.99 -5.70 16.06
N ALA A 242 11.07 -4.94 16.20
CA ALA A 242 11.66 -4.62 17.50
C ALA A 242 10.72 -3.71 18.31
N PHE A 243 10.10 -2.71 17.68
CA PHE A 243 9.10 -1.86 18.31
C PHE A 243 7.97 -2.68 18.94
N LEU A 244 7.41 -3.63 18.18
CA LEU A 244 6.33 -4.49 18.68
C LEU A 244 6.75 -5.35 19.88
N ASN A 245 7.99 -5.83 19.89
CA ASN A 245 8.52 -6.65 20.98
C ASN A 245 8.90 -5.83 22.23
N GLU A 246 9.01 -4.51 22.13
CA GLU A 246 9.25 -3.62 23.29
C GLU A 246 7.94 -3.28 24.03
N LEU A 247 6.77 -3.52 23.42
CA LEU A 247 5.48 -3.26 24.04
C LEU A 247 5.22 -4.23 25.19
N SER A 248 4.69 -3.73 26.30
CA SER A 248 4.13 -4.60 27.34
C SER A 248 2.88 -5.33 26.82
N ASP A 249 2.46 -6.40 27.48
CA ASP A 249 1.25 -7.15 27.10
C ASP A 249 0.00 -6.25 27.02
N GLU A 250 -0.12 -5.29 27.94
CA GLU A 250 -1.23 -4.33 27.95
C GLU A 250 -1.15 -3.36 26.75
N GLU A 251 0.03 -2.82 26.48
CA GLU A 251 0.25 -1.95 25.31
C GLU A 251 0.03 -2.71 24.01
N ARG A 252 0.54 -3.93 23.93
CA ARG A 252 0.35 -4.80 22.75
C ARG A 252 -1.13 -5.01 22.44
N ALA A 253 -1.95 -5.31 23.45
CA ALA A 253 -3.39 -5.49 23.26
C ALA A 253 -4.09 -4.20 22.77
N ILE A 254 -3.65 -3.01 23.25
CA ILE A 254 -4.17 -1.73 22.76
C ILE A 254 -3.76 -1.48 21.30
N PHE A 255 -2.50 -1.76 20.94
CA PHE A 255 -2.05 -1.64 19.55
C PHE A 255 -2.80 -2.61 18.62
N GLU A 256 -3.03 -3.85 19.06
CA GLU A 256 -3.77 -4.85 18.27
C GLU A 256 -5.23 -4.43 18.02
N GLU A 257 -5.92 -3.85 19.02
CA GLU A 257 -7.23 -3.23 18.78
C GLU A 257 -7.12 -2.05 17.82
N GLY A 258 -6.05 -1.25 17.94
CA GLY A 258 -5.75 -0.16 17.01
C GLY A 258 -5.61 -0.64 15.57
N PHE A 259 -4.94 -1.76 15.32
CA PHE A 259 -4.82 -2.35 13.96
C PHE A 259 -6.17 -2.77 13.39
N GLN A 260 -7.09 -3.27 14.22
CA GLN A 260 -8.46 -3.55 13.79
C GLN A 260 -9.25 -2.27 13.48
N ILE A 261 -8.97 -1.17 14.19
CA ILE A 261 -9.58 0.14 13.89
C ILE A 261 -9.12 0.65 12.53
N VAL A 262 -7.80 0.57 12.21
CA VAL A 262 -7.30 0.94 10.86
C VAL A 262 -8.11 0.22 9.80
N LYS A 263 -8.13 -1.11 9.87
CA LYS A 263 -8.77 -1.97 8.87
C LYS A 263 -10.26 -1.64 8.70
N ARG A 264 -11.02 -1.60 9.81
CA ARG A 264 -12.47 -1.30 9.74
C ARG A 264 -12.75 0.07 9.16
N THR A 265 -12.02 1.10 9.61
CA THR A 265 -12.25 2.48 9.15
C THR A 265 -11.90 2.65 7.68
N GLU A 266 -10.83 2.01 7.23
CA GLU A 266 -10.39 2.01 5.83
C GLU A 266 -11.45 1.32 4.96
N GLN A 267 -11.85 0.10 5.30
CA GLN A 267 -12.84 -0.68 4.54
C GLN A 267 -14.22 -0.01 4.49
N ASP A 268 -14.67 0.56 5.62
CA ASP A 268 -15.94 1.31 5.67
C ASP A 268 -15.95 2.53 4.74
N ALA A 269 -14.78 3.14 4.49
CA ALA A 269 -14.66 4.30 3.62
C ALA A 269 -14.41 3.94 2.14
N TRP A 270 -14.03 2.70 1.83
CA TRP A 270 -13.52 2.30 0.52
C TRP A 270 -14.54 2.43 -0.59
N GLU A 271 -15.73 1.85 -0.42
CA GLU A 271 -16.77 1.81 -1.46
C GLU A 271 -17.23 3.23 -1.86
N ASP A 272 -17.46 4.10 -0.88
CA ASP A 272 -17.85 5.48 -1.13
C ASP A 272 -16.73 6.26 -1.84
N ALA A 273 -15.48 6.07 -1.44
CA ALA A 273 -14.33 6.71 -2.07
C ALA A 273 -14.15 6.30 -3.55
N VAL A 274 -14.31 5.01 -3.86
CA VAL A 274 -14.26 4.49 -5.24
C VAL A 274 -15.41 5.05 -6.08
N ALA A 275 -16.64 5.09 -5.53
CA ALA A 275 -17.80 5.64 -6.22
C ALA A 275 -17.60 7.13 -6.55
N GLU A 276 -17.11 7.94 -5.59
CA GLU A 276 -16.79 9.35 -5.79
C GLU A 276 -15.68 9.54 -6.82
N ALA A 277 -14.60 8.76 -6.73
CA ALA A 277 -13.48 8.82 -7.67
C ALA A 277 -13.93 8.52 -9.11
N LYS A 278 -14.79 7.51 -9.30
CA LYS A 278 -15.33 7.16 -10.60
C LYS A 278 -16.19 8.30 -11.17
N ASP A 279 -17.12 8.84 -10.38
CA ASP A 279 -17.98 9.96 -10.81
C ASP A 279 -17.16 11.18 -11.23
N LYS A 280 -16.18 11.57 -10.42
CA LYS A 280 -15.28 12.68 -10.70
C LYS A 280 -14.40 12.43 -11.93
N ALA A 281 -13.83 11.23 -12.06
CA ALA A 281 -13.02 10.88 -13.23
C ALA A 281 -13.84 10.96 -14.53
N GLU A 282 -15.09 10.49 -14.54
CA GLU A 282 -15.97 10.53 -15.70
C GLU A 282 -16.42 11.97 -16.02
N ASN A 283 -16.96 12.68 -15.03
CA ASN A 283 -17.67 13.94 -15.25
C ASN A 283 -16.75 15.18 -15.27
N GLU A 284 -15.65 15.18 -14.48
CA GLU A 284 -14.76 16.33 -14.39
C GLU A 284 -13.46 16.12 -15.20
N GLN A 285 -12.86 14.93 -15.11
CA GLN A 285 -11.58 14.64 -15.82
C GLN A 285 -11.82 14.07 -17.23
N HIS A 286 -13.08 13.72 -17.58
CA HIS A 286 -13.46 13.17 -18.88
C HIS A 286 -12.72 11.89 -19.25
N VAL A 287 -12.55 11.00 -18.28
CA VAL A 287 -12.01 9.66 -18.46
C VAL A 287 -13.08 8.76 -19.08
N ASN A 288 -12.71 8.02 -20.13
CA ASN A 288 -13.58 7.04 -20.77
C ASN A 288 -13.37 5.68 -20.12
N PHE A 289 -14.41 5.14 -19.51
CA PHE A 289 -14.40 3.81 -18.92
C PHE A 289 -14.68 2.75 -19.97
N ILE A 290 -13.82 1.75 -20.05
CA ILE A 290 -13.88 0.63 -21.00
C ILE A 290 -14.10 -0.65 -20.18
N TYR A 291 -14.94 -1.55 -20.67
CA TYR A 291 -15.27 -2.83 -20.01
C TYR A 291 -14.93 -3.98 -20.98
N PRO A 292 -13.66 -4.41 -21.01
CA PRO A 292 -13.21 -5.48 -21.88
C PRO A 292 -13.72 -6.85 -21.41
N ASP A 293 -13.71 -7.83 -22.33
CA ASP A 293 -13.74 -9.23 -21.92
C ASP A 293 -12.45 -9.58 -21.21
N THR A 294 -12.54 -10.07 -19.97
CA THR A 294 -11.36 -10.41 -19.16
C THR A 294 -10.76 -11.77 -19.49
N ALA A 295 -11.50 -12.68 -20.16
CA ALA A 295 -11.04 -14.03 -20.44
C ALA A 295 -9.71 -14.11 -21.21
N PRO A 296 -9.45 -13.27 -22.24
CA PRO A 296 -8.13 -13.27 -22.90
C PRO A 296 -6.97 -12.84 -22.01
N PHE A 297 -7.23 -11.95 -21.03
CA PHE A 297 -6.22 -11.54 -20.05
C PHE A 297 -5.94 -12.65 -19.04
N GLN A 298 -6.99 -13.32 -18.55
CA GLN A 298 -6.87 -14.47 -17.64
C GLN A 298 -6.09 -15.60 -18.28
N GLU A 299 -6.39 -15.95 -19.54
CA GLU A 299 -5.65 -16.98 -20.30
C GLU A 299 -4.16 -16.63 -20.41
N ALA A 300 -3.83 -15.37 -20.66
CA ALA A 300 -2.44 -14.91 -20.76
C ALA A 300 -1.69 -15.02 -19.41
N MET A 301 -2.39 -15.01 -18.28
CA MET A 301 -1.79 -15.05 -16.94
C MET A 301 -1.61 -16.47 -16.36
N ALA A 302 -2.28 -17.48 -16.89
CA ALA A 302 -2.14 -18.85 -16.40
C ALA A 302 -0.67 -19.33 -16.28
N PRO A 303 0.24 -19.08 -17.26
CA PRO A 303 1.65 -19.47 -17.13
C PRO A 303 2.39 -18.79 -15.96
N LEU A 304 1.94 -17.61 -15.52
CA LEU A 304 2.55 -16.92 -14.39
C LEU A 304 2.25 -17.63 -13.06
N HIS A 305 0.99 -18.06 -12.87
CA HIS A 305 0.61 -18.88 -11.71
C HIS A 305 1.47 -20.15 -11.64
N ASP A 306 1.54 -20.89 -12.73
CA ASP A 306 2.32 -22.13 -12.82
C ASP A 306 3.80 -21.89 -12.47
N SER A 307 4.39 -20.81 -13.00
CA SER A 307 5.81 -20.52 -12.79
C SER A 307 6.12 -20.11 -11.35
N VAL A 308 5.24 -19.31 -10.71
CA VAL A 308 5.42 -18.87 -9.32
C VAL A 308 5.27 -20.05 -8.36
N LEU A 309 4.25 -20.90 -8.56
CA LEU A 309 4.04 -22.09 -7.72
C LEU A 309 5.14 -23.14 -7.93
N ALA A 310 5.64 -23.32 -9.14
CA ALA A 310 6.76 -24.21 -9.40
C ALA A 310 8.07 -23.72 -8.75
N ALA A 311 8.30 -22.40 -8.71
CA ALA A 311 9.45 -21.78 -8.06
C ALA A 311 9.35 -21.79 -6.53
N ASN A 312 8.13 -21.78 -6.00
CA ASN A 312 7.83 -21.69 -4.56
C ASN A 312 6.78 -22.74 -4.16
N PRO A 313 7.13 -24.04 -4.15
CA PRO A 313 6.14 -25.11 -3.87
C PRO A 313 5.45 -25.01 -2.51
N GLU A 314 6.06 -24.31 -1.56
CA GLU A 314 5.47 -24.03 -0.25
C GLU A 314 4.26 -23.09 -0.29
N LEU A 315 4.04 -22.38 -1.41
CA LEU A 315 2.86 -21.54 -1.62
C LEU A 315 1.64 -22.33 -2.09
N GLN A 316 1.82 -23.57 -2.58
CA GLN A 316 0.71 -24.37 -3.11
C GLN A 316 -0.43 -24.56 -2.10
N PRO A 317 -0.20 -24.90 -0.82
CA PRO A 317 -1.30 -25.03 0.15
C PRO A 317 -2.09 -23.74 0.34
N ILE A 318 -1.41 -22.58 0.31
CA ILE A 318 -2.03 -21.26 0.47
C ILE A 318 -2.85 -20.93 -0.79
N TYR A 319 -2.29 -21.20 -1.96
CA TYR A 319 -3.00 -21.06 -3.22
C TYR A 319 -4.28 -21.90 -3.23
N ASP A 320 -4.21 -23.17 -2.79
CA ASP A 320 -5.35 -24.07 -2.73
C ASP A 320 -6.45 -23.56 -1.77
N LEU A 321 -6.06 -22.97 -0.63
CA LEU A 321 -7.02 -22.32 0.29
C LEU A 321 -7.70 -21.10 -0.37
N ILE A 322 -6.95 -20.26 -1.05
CA ILE A 322 -7.52 -19.12 -1.79
C ILE A 322 -8.50 -19.63 -2.87
N GLN A 323 -8.18 -20.73 -3.59
CA GLN A 323 -9.09 -21.30 -4.57
C GLN A 323 -10.37 -21.91 -3.92
N GLN A 324 -10.32 -22.33 -2.65
CA GLN A 324 -11.51 -22.74 -1.91
C GLN A 324 -12.41 -21.54 -1.60
N HIS A 325 -11.85 -20.39 -1.17
CA HIS A 325 -12.60 -19.15 -1.02
C HIS A 325 -13.22 -18.71 -2.35
N ASN A 326 -12.47 -18.75 -3.45
CA ASN A 326 -13.00 -18.46 -4.78
C ASN A 326 -14.20 -19.34 -5.14
N ALA A 327 -14.10 -20.66 -4.89
CA ALA A 327 -15.15 -21.60 -5.22
C ALA A 327 -16.44 -21.40 -4.39
N ALA A 328 -16.32 -20.85 -3.18
CA ALA A 328 -17.47 -20.53 -2.33
C ALA A 328 -18.31 -19.38 -2.92
N HIS A 329 -17.70 -18.47 -3.70
CA HIS A 329 -18.35 -17.31 -4.29
C HIS A 329 -18.65 -17.42 -5.79
N THR A 330 -18.35 -18.54 -6.44
CA THR A 330 -18.66 -18.78 -7.87
C THR A 330 -19.98 -19.55 -8.09
N ALA A 331 -20.73 -19.83 -7.05
CA ALA A 331 -21.92 -20.71 -7.10
C ALA A 331 -23.27 -19.96 -7.26
N ASP A 332 -23.24 -18.64 -7.55
CA ASP A 332 -24.47 -17.86 -7.80
C ASP A 332 -24.63 -17.45 -9.27
#